data_6a96030bdd863eacbc5cb8608d0ea4e3
#
_entry.id   6a96030bdd863eacbc5cb8608d0ea4e3
#
_cell.length_a   1.000
_cell.length_b   1.000
_cell.length_c   1.000
_cell.angle_alpha   90.00
_cell.angle_beta   90.00
_cell.angle_gamma   90.00
#
_symmetry.space_group_name_H-M   'P 1'
#
loop_
_entity.id
_entity.type
_entity.pdbx_description
1 polymer ?
#
loop_
_entity_poly.entity_id
_entity_poly.type
_entity_poly.pdbx_seq_one_letter_code
_entity_poly.pdbx_strand_id
1 'polypeptide(L)'
;MEISEFISSLPILIGKAVETNQWIGYLAILFAMFLENVIPPIPSELIMPLGGFYVSQGQLDFLPVVLAGLLGTVIGALPWYGIGRLVNEERIERWLEKNGRWIGINPNELARSRKWFNRYGVSLIFWGRLVPGIRTLISVPAGVELMPIPPFLIWTTAGSLIWTLFLTTTGFYLGDNYSCLLYTSPSPRD
;
A
#
# COMPACT_ATOMS: atom_id res chain seq x y z
N MET A 1 -2.50 20.08 10.91
CA MET A 1 -1.97 18.74 11.22
C MET A 1 -1.12 18.33 10.04
N GLU A 2 0.18 18.31 10.23
CA GLU A 2 1.11 17.93 9.16
C GLU A 2 1.00 16.43 8.88
N ILE A 3 1.25 16.00 7.64
CA ILE A 3 1.18 14.59 7.23
C ILE A 3 2.10 13.73 8.10
N SER A 4 3.24 14.28 8.53
CA SER A 4 4.19 13.62 9.44
C SER A 4 3.60 13.33 10.83
N GLU A 5 2.81 14.24 11.39
CA GLU A 5 2.12 14.04 12.68
C GLU A 5 1.03 12.97 12.56
N PHE A 6 0.32 12.95 11.43
CA PHE A 6 -0.69 11.91 11.18
C PHE A 6 -0.05 10.52 11.07
N ILE A 7 1.05 10.39 10.32
CA ILE A 7 1.78 9.12 10.18
C ILE A 7 2.29 8.61 11.53
N SER A 8 2.84 9.50 12.37
CA SER A 8 3.34 9.12 13.70
C SER A 8 2.23 8.75 14.68
N SER A 9 1.01 9.23 14.47
CA SER A 9 -0.15 8.91 15.31
C SER A 9 -0.87 7.60 14.91
N LEU A 10 -0.67 7.09 13.69
CA LEU A 10 -1.32 5.87 13.21
C LEU A 10 -1.10 4.64 14.09
N PRO A 11 0.13 4.31 14.55
CA PRO A 11 0.36 3.19 15.44
C PRO A 11 -0.40 3.33 16.77
N ILE A 12 -0.47 4.53 17.30
CA ILE A 12 -1.17 4.82 18.56
C ILE A 12 -2.69 4.66 18.37
N LEU A 13 -3.23 5.10 17.25
CA LEU A 13 -4.65 4.96 16.92
C LEU A 13 -5.03 3.49 16.73
N ILE A 14 -4.20 2.71 16.04
CA ILE A 14 -4.41 1.27 15.87
C ILE A 14 -4.36 0.58 17.24
N GLY A 15 -3.38 0.92 18.09
CA GLY A 15 -3.27 0.38 19.44
C GLY A 15 -4.53 0.62 20.28
N LYS A 16 -5.01 1.85 20.36
CA LYS A 16 -6.26 2.18 21.06
C LYS A 16 -7.48 1.45 20.48
N ALA A 17 -7.52 1.27 19.14
CA ALA A 17 -8.59 0.54 18.49
C ALA A 17 -8.59 -0.94 18.90
N VAL A 18 -7.41 -1.57 18.95
CA VAL A 18 -7.25 -2.97 19.39
C VAL A 18 -7.62 -3.15 20.86
N GLU A 19 -7.15 -2.25 21.73
CA GLU A 19 -7.49 -2.27 23.17
C GLU A 19 -9.00 -2.12 23.43
N THR A 20 -9.71 -1.37 22.57
CA THR A 20 -11.14 -1.17 22.70
C THR A 20 -11.93 -2.41 22.31
N ASN A 21 -11.65 -2.99 21.15
CA ASN A 21 -12.28 -4.20 20.64
C ASN A 21 -11.51 -4.74 19.43
N GLN A 22 -11.31 -6.05 19.35
CA GLN A 22 -10.62 -6.70 18.23
C GLN A 22 -11.24 -6.35 16.85
N TRP A 23 -12.56 -6.22 16.74
CA TRP A 23 -13.22 -5.84 15.50
C TRP A 23 -12.89 -4.42 15.06
N ILE A 24 -12.79 -3.50 16.02
CA ILE A 24 -12.35 -2.12 15.76
C ILE A 24 -10.89 -2.12 15.33
N GLY A 25 -10.05 -2.99 15.92
CA GLY A 25 -8.66 -3.20 15.52
C GLY A 25 -8.54 -3.64 14.06
N TYR A 26 -9.34 -4.63 13.61
CA TYR A 26 -9.34 -5.07 12.21
C TYR A 26 -9.79 -3.97 11.25
N LEU A 27 -10.82 -3.21 11.61
CA LEU A 27 -11.29 -2.07 10.82
C LEU A 27 -10.24 -0.95 10.75
N ALA A 28 -9.53 -0.68 11.84
CA ALA A 28 -8.46 0.30 11.87
C ALA A 28 -7.31 -0.10 10.94
N ILE A 29 -6.90 -1.38 10.95
CA ILE A 29 -5.89 -1.92 10.03
C ILE A 29 -6.35 -1.83 8.57
N LEU A 30 -7.60 -2.23 8.28
CA LEU A 30 -8.17 -2.13 6.94
C LEU A 30 -8.15 -0.68 6.44
N PHE A 31 -8.61 0.25 7.26
CA PHE A 31 -8.67 1.67 6.90
C PHE A 31 -7.27 2.28 6.76
N ALA A 32 -6.34 1.93 7.62
CA ALA A 32 -4.95 2.38 7.54
C ALA A 32 -4.27 1.90 6.24
N MET A 33 -4.49 0.63 5.85
CA MET A 33 -3.97 0.06 4.61
C MET A 33 -4.66 0.61 3.37
N PHE A 34 -5.95 0.96 3.47
CA PHE A 34 -6.65 1.71 2.43
C PHE A 34 -6.05 3.10 2.24
N LEU A 35 -5.88 3.86 3.32
CA LEU A 35 -5.29 5.20 3.27
C LEU A 35 -3.85 5.18 2.73
N GLU A 36 -3.05 4.21 3.13
CA GLU A 36 -1.70 4.02 2.65
C GLU A 36 -1.65 3.82 1.13
N ASN A 37 -2.59 3.06 0.56
CA ASN A 37 -2.66 2.90 -0.88
C ASN A 37 -3.18 4.15 -1.60
N VAL A 38 -4.02 4.96 -0.97
CA VAL A 38 -4.52 6.23 -1.55
C VAL A 38 -3.49 7.36 -1.39
N ILE A 39 -2.79 7.38 -0.26
CA ILE A 39 -1.81 8.42 0.09
C ILE A 39 -0.42 7.78 0.18
N PRO A 40 0.41 7.82 -0.89
CA PRO A 40 1.69 7.11 -0.98
C PRO A 40 2.71 7.30 0.15
N PRO A 41 2.77 8.43 0.88
CA PRO A 41 3.75 8.60 1.95
C PRO A 41 3.50 7.79 3.23
N ILE A 42 2.38 7.05 3.36
CA ILE A 42 2.12 6.23 4.55
C ILE A 42 2.81 4.86 4.37
N PRO A 43 3.74 4.46 5.26
CA PRO A 43 4.45 3.19 5.12
C PRO A 43 3.66 2.02 5.72
N SER A 44 3.23 1.05 4.92
CA SER A 44 2.64 -0.21 5.39
C SER A 44 3.60 -1.07 6.20
N GLU A 45 4.89 -0.83 6.02
CA GLU A 45 5.95 -1.46 6.79
C GLU A 45 5.84 -1.19 8.30
N LEU A 46 5.03 -0.20 8.70
CA LEU A 46 4.68 0.05 10.09
C LEU A 46 3.34 -0.60 10.48
N ILE A 47 2.34 -0.57 9.60
CA ILE A 47 0.96 -0.99 9.90
C ILE A 47 0.87 -2.51 10.03
N MET A 48 1.34 -3.26 9.04
CA MET A 48 1.18 -4.72 9.01
C MET A 48 2.04 -5.45 10.06
N PRO A 49 3.32 -5.07 10.31
CA PRO A 49 4.06 -5.64 11.42
C PRO A 49 3.47 -5.31 12.79
N LEU A 50 2.88 -4.11 12.96
CA LEU A 50 2.15 -3.78 14.19
C LEU A 50 0.93 -4.70 14.39
N GLY A 51 0.18 -4.98 13.31
CA GLY A 51 -0.89 -5.99 13.34
C GLY A 51 -0.37 -7.37 13.75
N GLY A 52 0.76 -7.81 13.18
CA GLY A 52 1.44 -9.06 13.55
C GLY A 52 1.90 -9.09 15.01
N PHE A 53 2.38 -7.97 15.54
CA PHE A 53 2.71 -7.81 16.95
C PHE A 53 1.49 -8.04 17.86
N TYR A 54 0.34 -7.43 17.56
CA TYR A 54 -0.89 -7.67 18.36
C TYR A 54 -1.39 -9.11 18.25
N VAL A 55 -1.10 -9.80 17.15
CA VAL A 55 -1.36 -11.24 17.03
C VAL A 55 -0.46 -12.05 17.98
N SER A 56 0.83 -11.72 18.08
CA SER A 56 1.74 -12.40 19.03
C SER A 56 1.36 -12.20 20.50
N GLN A 57 0.72 -11.05 20.80
CA GLN A 57 0.18 -10.77 22.13
C GLN A 57 -1.18 -11.42 22.41
N GLY A 58 -1.75 -12.17 21.45
CA GLY A 58 -3.05 -12.80 21.59
C GLY A 58 -4.25 -11.85 21.59
N GLN A 59 -4.06 -10.59 21.18
CA GLN A 59 -5.11 -9.57 21.12
C GLN A 59 -5.88 -9.58 19.80
N LEU A 60 -5.23 -10.05 18.72
CA LEU A 60 -5.80 -10.20 17.39
C LEU A 60 -5.51 -11.60 16.84
N ASP A 61 -6.34 -12.06 15.91
CA ASP A 61 -6.11 -13.28 15.15
C ASP A 61 -5.34 -13.01 13.85
N PHE A 62 -4.44 -13.92 13.49
CA PHE A 62 -3.55 -13.76 12.32
C PHE A 62 -4.32 -13.61 11.00
N LEU A 63 -5.26 -14.52 10.75
CA LEU A 63 -6.02 -14.55 9.49
C LEU A 63 -6.88 -13.28 9.27
N PRO A 64 -7.68 -12.80 10.24
CA PRO A 64 -8.41 -11.55 10.11
C PRO A 64 -7.51 -10.33 9.89
N VAL A 65 -6.32 -10.25 10.53
CA VAL A 65 -5.35 -9.17 10.30
C VAL A 65 -4.88 -9.16 8.86
N VAL A 66 -4.48 -10.33 8.32
CA VAL A 66 -4.06 -10.45 6.91
C VAL A 66 -5.19 -10.09 5.96
N LEU A 67 -6.41 -10.57 6.21
CA LEU A 67 -7.58 -10.25 5.38
C LEU A 67 -7.94 -8.77 5.42
N ALA A 68 -7.92 -8.14 6.59
CA ALA A 68 -8.17 -6.71 6.74
C ALA A 68 -7.13 -5.89 5.97
N GLY A 69 -5.85 -6.21 6.11
CA GLY A 69 -4.77 -5.57 5.36
C GLY A 69 -4.88 -5.75 3.85
N LEU A 70 -5.19 -6.96 3.41
CA LEU A 70 -5.39 -7.30 2.00
C LEU A 70 -6.57 -6.54 1.40
N LEU A 71 -7.73 -6.55 2.06
CA LEU A 71 -8.92 -5.84 1.61
C LEU A 71 -8.68 -4.33 1.52
N GLY A 72 -8.06 -3.73 2.56
CA GLY A 72 -7.69 -2.32 2.55
C GLY A 72 -6.80 -1.97 1.35
N THR A 73 -5.78 -2.79 1.09
CA THR A 73 -4.85 -2.60 -0.03
C THR A 73 -5.56 -2.73 -1.39
N VAL A 74 -6.39 -3.75 -1.58
CA VAL A 74 -7.09 -3.99 -2.86
C VAL A 74 -8.10 -2.88 -3.15
N ILE A 75 -8.89 -2.49 -2.14
CA ILE A 75 -9.86 -1.39 -2.28
C ILE A 75 -9.13 -0.07 -2.54
N GLY A 76 -8.02 0.20 -1.84
CA GLY A 76 -7.20 1.39 -2.04
C GLY A 76 -6.49 1.47 -3.40
N ALA A 77 -6.34 0.34 -4.09
CA ALA A 77 -5.78 0.31 -5.45
C ALA A 77 -6.77 0.77 -6.53
N LEU A 78 -8.08 0.62 -6.28
CA LEU A 78 -9.12 0.94 -7.26
C LEU A 78 -9.18 2.43 -7.66
N PRO A 79 -9.04 3.41 -6.74
CA PRO A 79 -8.98 4.83 -7.11
C PRO A 79 -7.88 5.12 -8.13
N TRP A 80 -6.66 4.62 -7.92
CA TRP A 80 -5.54 4.84 -8.83
C TRP A 80 -5.73 4.15 -10.19
N TYR A 81 -6.28 2.93 -10.19
CA TYR A 81 -6.69 2.26 -11.41
C TYR A 81 -7.78 3.06 -12.15
N GLY A 82 -8.79 3.57 -11.42
CA GLY A 82 -9.86 4.40 -11.97
C GLY A 82 -9.35 5.71 -12.56
N ILE A 83 -8.44 6.40 -11.86
CA ILE A 83 -7.78 7.61 -12.36
C ILE A 83 -7.02 7.28 -13.65
N GLY A 84 -6.22 6.21 -13.67
CA GLY A 84 -5.52 5.76 -14.86
C GLY A 84 -6.46 5.50 -16.03
N ARG A 85 -7.62 4.90 -15.78
CA ARG A 85 -8.63 4.59 -16.80
C ARG A 85 -9.37 5.83 -17.34
N LEU A 86 -9.55 6.86 -16.49
CA LEU A 86 -10.20 8.12 -16.88
C LEU A 86 -9.27 9.07 -17.63
N VAL A 87 -7.97 8.95 -17.40
CA VAL A 87 -6.97 9.75 -18.10
C VAL A 87 -6.67 9.06 -19.42
N ASN A 88 -7.45 9.39 -20.43
CA ASN A 88 -7.30 8.87 -21.79
C ASN A 88 -5.88 9.14 -22.30
N GLU A 89 -5.33 8.15 -23.00
CA GLU A 89 -3.98 8.12 -23.60
C GLU A 89 -3.58 9.43 -24.26
N GLU A 90 -4.46 9.94 -25.16
CA GLU A 90 -4.26 11.21 -25.84
C GLU A 90 -4.20 12.43 -24.91
N ARG A 91 -4.79 12.35 -23.71
CA ARG A 91 -4.70 13.43 -22.71
C ARG A 91 -3.37 13.40 -21.98
N ILE A 92 -2.85 12.20 -21.67
CA ILE A 92 -1.54 12.06 -21.03
C ILE A 92 -0.45 12.53 -21.99
N GLU A 93 -0.48 12.12 -23.26
CA GLU A 93 0.48 12.56 -24.27
C GLU A 93 0.47 14.08 -24.43
N ARG A 94 -0.69 14.68 -24.62
CA ARG A 94 -0.83 16.14 -24.72
C ARG A 94 -0.42 16.89 -23.45
N TRP A 95 -0.70 16.32 -22.27
CA TRP A 95 -0.30 16.93 -21.01
C TRP A 95 1.20 16.80 -20.76
N LEU A 96 1.80 15.67 -21.11
CA LEU A 96 3.25 15.41 -21.04
C LEU A 96 4.01 16.26 -22.07
N GLU A 97 3.52 16.43 -23.28
CA GLU A 97 4.09 17.37 -24.27
C GLU A 97 4.15 18.79 -23.74
N LYS A 98 3.13 19.20 -22.99
CA LYS A 98 3.02 20.57 -22.44
C LYS A 98 3.79 20.77 -21.14
N ASN A 99 3.84 19.77 -20.28
CA ASN A 99 4.38 19.86 -18.91
C ASN A 99 5.51 18.85 -18.60
N GLY A 100 5.84 17.93 -19.52
CA GLY A 100 6.78 16.81 -19.28
C GLY A 100 8.19 17.26 -18.91
N ARG A 101 8.61 18.48 -19.33
CA ARG A 101 9.87 19.09 -18.92
C ARG A 101 9.97 19.37 -17.41
N TRP A 102 8.84 19.58 -16.75
CA TRP A 102 8.78 19.86 -15.32
C TRP A 102 8.88 18.59 -14.45
N ILE A 103 8.45 17.44 -15.00
CA ILE A 103 8.35 16.16 -14.29
C ILE A 103 9.50 15.21 -14.67
N GLY A 104 10.31 15.60 -15.68
CA GLY A 104 11.45 14.80 -16.13
C GLY A 104 11.06 13.49 -16.85
N ILE A 105 9.78 13.33 -17.22
CA ILE A 105 9.29 12.15 -17.94
C ILE A 105 9.29 12.44 -19.44
N ASN A 106 10.09 11.66 -20.17
CA ASN A 106 10.19 11.76 -21.63
C ASN A 106 9.04 10.95 -22.29
N PRO A 107 8.42 11.45 -23.37
CA PRO A 107 7.42 10.69 -24.16
C PRO A 107 7.92 9.31 -24.61
N ASN A 108 9.22 9.19 -24.86
CA ASN A 108 9.87 7.92 -25.21
C ASN A 108 9.91 6.92 -24.03
N GLU A 109 9.95 7.40 -22.79
CA GLU A 109 9.90 6.54 -21.60
C GLU A 109 8.49 6.02 -21.36
N LEU A 110 7.47 6.84 -21.63
CA LEU A 110 6.08 6.41 -21.59
C LEU A 110 5.81 5.32 -22.66
N ALA A 111 6.26 5.51 -23.90
CA ALA A 111 6.15 4.53 -24.95
C ALA A 111 6.92 3.22 -24.64
N ARG A 112 8.05 3.33 -23.92
CA ARG A 112 8.82 2.16 -23.46
C ARG A 112 8.10 1.43 -22.33
N SER A 113 7.54 2.15 -21.38
CA SER A 113 6.73 1.59 -20.28
C SER A 113 5.50 0.86 -20.83
N ARG A 114 4.86 1.39 -21.88
CA ARG A 114 3.74 0.73 -22.58
C ARG A 114 4.16 -0.56 -23.28
N LYS A 115 5.29 -0.58 -24.00
CA LYS A 115 5.81 -1.82 -24.59
C LYS A 115 6.13 -2.88 -23.52
N TRP A 116 6.63 -2.46 -22.37
CA TRP A 116 6.87 -3.35 -21.25
C TRP A 116 5.57 -3.84 -20.62
N PHE A 117 4.60 -2.95 -20.44
CA PHE A 117 3.29 -3.31 -19.89
C PHE A 117 2.53 -4.26 -20.84
N ASN A 118 2.51 -3.98 -22.14
CA ASN A 118 1.90 -4.86 -23.16
C ASN A 118 2.59 -6.23 -23.28
N ARG A 119 3.90 -6.30 -22.97
CA ARG A 119 4.65 -7.56 -23.02
C ARG A 119 4.54 -8.38 -21.73
N TYR A 120 4.52 -7.73 -20.59
CA TYR A 120 4.56 -8.37 -19.28
C TYR A 120 3.31 -8.11 -18.43
N GLY A 121 2.42 -7.25 -18.88
CA GLY A 121 1.20 -6.69 -18.31
C GLY A 121 0.80 -7.20 -16.93
N VAL A 122 0.31 -8.42 -16.93
CA VAL A 122 -0.22 -9.07 -15.74
C VAL A 122 0.89 -9.39 -14.72
N SER A 123 2.03 -9.88 -15.18
CA SER A 123 3.19 -10.19 -14.34
C SER A 123 3.79 -8.93 -13.72
N LEU A 124 3.74 -7.80 -14.42
CA LEU A 124 4.27 -6.53 -13.92
C LEU A 124 3.47 -6.03 -12.72
N ILE A 125 2.14 -6.25 -12.70
CA ILE A 125 1.29 -5.91 -11.55
C ILE A 125 1.70 -6.75 -10.34
N PHE A 126 1.84 -8.05 -10.52
CA PHE A 126 2.22 -8.95 -9.43
C PHE A 126 3.58 -8.56 -8.82
N TRP A 127 4.62 -8.46 -9.64
CA TRP A 127 5.96 -8.12 -9.16
C TRP A 127 6.06 -6.68 -8.64
N GLY A 128 5.36 -5.75 -9.28
CA GLY A 128 5.29 -4.36 -8.82
C GLY A 128 4.65 -4.21 -7.45
N ARG A 129 3.74 -5.11 -7.06
CA ARG A 129 3.14 -5.15 -5.73
C ARG A 129 4.11 -5.59 -4.62
N LEU A 130 5.17 -6.32 -4.97
CA LEU A 130 6.20 -6.76 -4.04
C LEU A 130 7.31 -5.73 -3.82
N VAL A 131 7.31 -4.63 -4.59
CA VAL A 131 8.32 -3.57 -4.47
C VAL A 131 7.73 -2.38 -3.71
N PRO A 132 8.30 -2.02 -2.54
CA PRO A 132 7.89 -0.83 -1.78
C PRO A 132 7.94 0.43 -2.66
N GLY A 133 6.96 1.33 -2.51
CA GLY A 133 6.89 2.58 -3.26
C GLY A 133 6.33 2.46 -4.69
N ILE A 134 6.57 1.37 -5.40
CA ILE A 134 6.03 1.15 -6.75
C ILE A 134 4.62 0.56 -6.69
N ARG A 135 4.31 -0.20 -5.64
CA ARG A 135 3.07 -0.99 -5.51
C ARG A 135 1.77 -0.17 -5.61
N THR A 136 1.76 1.07 -5.15
CA THR A 136 0.60 1.98 -5.29
C THR A 136 0.50 2.52 -6.71
N LEU A 137 1.62 2.94 -7.26
CA LEU A 137 1.70 3.58 -8.57
C LEU A 137 1.46 2.61 -9.73
N ILE A 138 1.72 1.31 -9.56
CA ILE A 138 1.53 0.29 -10.61
C ILE A 138 0.07 0.17 -11.07
N SER A 139 -0.89 0.62 -10.25
CA SER A 139 -2.31 0.64 -10.58
C SER A 139 -2.66 1.67 -11.67
N VAL A 140 -1.88 2.77 -11.76
CA VAL A 140 -2.12 3.82 -12.76
C VAL A 140 -1.87 3.31 -14.19
N PRO A 141 -0.68 2.77 -14.54
CA PRO A 141 -0.45 2.23 -15.88
C PRO A 141 -1.43 1.08 -16.23
N ALA A 142 -1.84 0.26 -15.26
CA ALA A 142 -2.87 -0.76 -15.50
C ALA A 142 -4.22 -0.15 -15.93
N GLY A 143 -4.59 0.99 -15.34
CA GLY A 143 -5.78 1.75 -15.72
C GLY A 143 -5.65 2.40 -17.09
N VAL A 144 -4.51 3.03 -17.38
CA VAL A 144 -4.21 3.70 -18.67
C VAL A 144 -4.28 2.74 -19.83
N GLU A 145 -3.73 1.54 -19.68
CA GLU A 145 -3.77 0.46 -20.68
C GLU A 145 -5.14 -0.26 -20.74
N LEU A 146 -6.17 0.27 -20.08
CA LEU A 146 -7.53 -0.26 -20.05
C LEU A 146 -7.59 -1.76 -19.70
N MET A 147 -6.69 -2.23 -18.86
CA MET A 147 -6.67 -3.62 -18.43
C MET A 147 -8.03 -4.03 -17.88
N PRO A 148 -8.57 -5.21 -18.20
CA PRO A 148 -9.82 -5.68 -17.59
C PRO A 148 -9.73 -5.78 -16.07
N ILE A 149 -10.80 -5.40 -15.37
CA ILE A 149 -10.85 -5.38 -13.89
C ILE A 149 -10.56 -6.76 -13.27
N PRO A 150 -11.12 -7.89 -13.77
CA PRO A 150 -10.89 -9.18 -13.12
C PRO A 150 -9.41 -9.59 -13.06
N PRO A 151 -8.62 -9.60 -14.14
CA PRO A 151 -7.20 -9.91 -14.06
C PRO A 151 -6.43 -8.89 -13.21
N PHE A 152 -6.77 -7.59 -13.26
CA PHE A 152 -6.17 -6.57 -12.39
C PHE A 152 -6.37 -6.92 -10.92
N LEU A 153 -7.60 -7.26 -10.50
CA LEU A 153 -7.89 -7.63 -9.11
C LEU A 153 -7.19 -8.91 -8.69
N ILE A 154 -7.20 -9.95 -9.52
CA ILE A 154 -6.57 -11.24 -9.19
C ILE A 154 -5.07 -11.06 -8.91
N TRP A 155 -4.34 -10.38 -9.79
CA TRP A 155 -2.91 -10.21 -9.64
C TRP A 155 -2.52 -9.19 -8.58
N THR A 156 -3.34 -8.15 -8.40
CA THR A 156 -3.23 -7.21 -7.28
C THR A 156 -3.41 -7.94 -5.96
N THR A 157 -4.44 -8.77 -5.85
CA THR A 157 -4.72 -9.57 -4.65
C THR A 157 -3.59 -10.56 -4.37
N ALA A 158 -3.13 -11.29 -5.38
CA ALA A 158 -2.05 -12.27 -5.23
C ALA A 158 -0.74 -11.62 -4.75
N GLY A 159 -0.30 -10.53 -5.39
CA GLY A 159 0.92 -9.81 -4.99
C GLY A 159 0.79 -9.16 -3.61
N SER A 160 -0.36 -8.53 -3.33
CA SER A 160 -0.61 -7.91 -2.02
C SER A 160 -0.74 -8.93 -0.90
N LEU A 161 -1.30 -10.12 -1.17
CA LEU A 161 -1.39 -11.20 -0.19
C LEU A 161 0.00 -11.66 0.27
N ILE A 162 0.92 -11.88 -0.66
CA ILE A 162 2.30 -12.26 -0.30
C ILE A 162 2.95 -11.18 0.55
N TRP A 163 2.78 -9.91 0.18
CA TRP A 163 3.33 -8.78 0.91
C TRP A 163 2.75 -8.64 2.31
N THR A 164 1.42 -8.69 2.47
CA THR A 164 0.76 -8.60 3.77
C THR A 164 1.09 -9.79 4.66
N LEU A 165 1.13 -11.01 4.11
CA LEU A 165 1.59 -12.19 4.84
C LEU A 165 3.03 -12.03 5.34
N PHE A 166 3.94 -11.59 4.48
CA PHE A 166 5.34 -11.38 4.84
C PHE A 166 5.48 -10.38 5.99
N LEU A 167 4.85 -9.21 5.89
CA LEU A 167 4.93 -8.18 6.92
C LEU A 167 4.26 -8.60 8.24
N THR A 168 3.07 -9.22 8.17
CA THR A 168 2.36 -9.69 9.39
C THR A 168 3.17 -10.78 10.09
N THR A 169 3.73 -11.73 9.32
CA THR A 169 4.58 -12.79 9.85
C THR A 169 5.85 -12.22 10.49
N THR A 170 6.47 -11.23 9.85
CA THR A 170 7.64 -10.54 10.39
C THR A 170 7.31 -9.87 11.73
N GLY A 171 6.18 -9.17 11.81
CA GLY A 171 5.72 -8.55 13.06
C GLY A 171 5.38 -9.56 14.14
N PHE A 172 4.80 -10.70 13.78
CA PHE A 172 4.49 -11.79 14.70
C PHE A 172 5.75 -12.38 15.34
N TYR A 173 6.80 -12.69 14.55
CA TYR A 173 8.06 -13.24 15.06
C TYR A 173 8.94 -12.23 15.78
N LEU A 174 8.85 -10.95 15.41
CA LEU A 174 9.57 -9.86 16.08
C LEU A 174 8.84 -9.35 17.33
N GLY A 175 7.70 -9.94 17.70
CA GLY A 175 6.74 -9.47 18.69
C GLY A 175 7.35 -8.88 19.97
N ASP A 176 8.25 -9.60 20.63
CA ASP A 176 8.90 -9.14 21.86
C ASP A 176 9.97 -8.03 21.61
N ASN A 177 10.58 -8.02 20.42
CA ASN A 177 11.59 -7.03 20.05
C ASN A 177 10.99 -5.74 19.46
N TYR A 178 9.73 -5.77 19.01
CA TYR A 178 9.04 -4.61 18.45
C TYR A 178 8.78 -3.53 19.52
N SER A 179 8.60 -3.93 20.76
CA SER A 179 8.52 -3.03 21.91
C SER A 179 9.77 -2.16 22.04
N CYS A 180 10.93 -2.72 21.78
CA CYS A 180 12.22 -2.02 21.83
C CYS A 180 12.35 -0.96 20.71
N LEU A 181 11.81 -1.21 19.53
CA LEU A 181 11.84 -0.26 18.40
C LEU A 181 10.90 0.94 18.62
N LEU A 182 9.76 0.74 19.26
CA LEU A 182 8.83 1.82 19.60
C LEU A 182 9.32 2.67 20.78
N TYR A 183 10.12 2.09 21.69
CA TYR A 183 10.69 2.78 22.84
C TYR A 183 12.04 3.45 22.56
N THR A 184 12.67 3.24 21.42
CA THR A 184 13.92 3.91 21.00
C THR A 184 13.69 5.27 20.35
N SER A 185 12.50 5.86 20.50
CA SER A 185 12.35 7.30 20.29
C SER A 185 13.08 7.99 21.45
N PRO A 186 14.13 8.79 21.20
CA PRO A 186 14.84 9.47 22.28
C PRO A 186 13.85 10.36 23.01
N SER A 187 13.67 10.07 24.30
CA SER A 187 12.96 10.98 25.21
C SER A 187 13.65 12.36 25.14
N PRO A 188 12.92 13.45 24.90
CA PRO A 188 13.52 14.79 24.93
C PRO A 188 13.65 15.25 26.39
N ARG A 189 14.43 14.51 27.18
CA ARG A 189 14.86 14.89 28.53
C ARG A 189 16.17 14.16 28.83
N ASP A 190 17.24 14.81 28.47
CA ASP A 190 18.45 15.03 29.26
C ASP A 190 19.29 16.09 28.54
#